data_cbaaa0fa8b0906d648d592bf08a4d387
#
_entry.id   cbaaa0fa8b0906d648d592bf08a4d387
#
_cell.length_a   1.000
_cell.length_b   1.000
_cell.length_c   1.000
_cell.angle_alpha   90.00
_cell.angle_beta   90.00
_cell.angle_gamma   90.00
#
_symmetry.space_group_name_H-M   'P 1'
#
loop_
_entity.id
_entity.type
_entity.pdbx_description
1 polymer ?
#
loop_
_entity_poly.entity_id
_entity_poly.type
_entity_poly.pdbx_seq_one_letter_code
_entity_poly.pdbx_strand_id
1 'polypeptide(L)'
;VAGVAEGCVQAGCALVGGETAEMPGFYPEDEYDLAGFSVGVGEKSKLVSGEELQAGDALIGVASSGVHSNGFSLVRKVFNISSDRLQVQVPELGKSLGEELLTPTRIYVKPLLALMDSVRVHAISHITGGGFYENVPRMLQDGFTAVIEKNKCFKKPIFDLIAKEGNIPERDMYNTFNMGTGLVIAVDATKADEAVRILQQAGEQAAIIGQIKSGEKGVELV
;
A
#
# COMPACT_ATOMS: atom_id res chain seq x y z
N VAL A 1 10.88 16.20 10.95
CA VAL A 1 10.24 15.99 12.28
C VAL A 1 8.74 16.22 12.19
N ALA A 2 8.24 17.36 11.67
CA ALA A 2 6.80 17.65 11.63
C ALA A 2 5.98 16.56 10.90
N GLY A 3 6.46 16.08 9.74
CA GLY A 3 5.78 15.00 9.01
C GLY A 3 5.72 13.67 9.78
N VAL A 4 6.77 13.34 10.55
CA VAL A 4 6.77 12.15 11.42
C VAL A 4 5.74 12.31 12.56
N ALA A 5 5.70 13.50 13.18
CA ALA A 5 4.73 13.82 14.24
C ALA A 5 3.28 13.72 13.71
N GLU A 6 3.00 14.29 12.54
CA GLU A 6 1.70 14.18 11.88
C GLU A 6 1.34 12.73 11.58
N GLY A 7 2.28 11.93 11.06
CA GLY A 7 2.08 10.51 10.83
C GLY A 7 1.71 9.76 12.11
N CYS A 8 2.35 10.07 13.23
CA CYS A 8 2.03 9.49 14.54
C CYS A 8 0.60 9.87 14.99
N VAL A 9 0.18 11.13 14.80
CA VAL A 9 -1.19 11.58 15.11
C VAL A 9 -2.22 10.81 14.27
N GLN A 10 -1.97 10.68 12.98
CA GLN A 10 -2.86 9.94 12.08
C GLN A 10 -2.93 8.46 12.46
N ALA A 11 -1.79 7.83 12.75
CA ALA A 11 -1.73 6.44 13.20
C ALA A 11 -2.32 6.23 14.60
N GLY A 12 -2.40 7.27 15.43
CA GLY A 12 -2.83 7.16 16.82
C GLY A 12 -1.76 6.58 17.74
N CYS A 13 -0.48 6.73 17.38
CA CYS A 13 0.65 6.32 18.21
C CYS A 13 1.38 7.52 18.82
N ALA A 14 2.09 7.28 19.91
CA ALA A 14 2.91 8.32 20.56
C ALA A 14 4.27 8.44 19.84
N LEU A 15 4.72 9.66 19.61
CA LEU A 15 6.11 9.95 19.26
C LEU A 15 6.90 10.11 20.58
N VAL A 16 7.52 9.03 21.04
CA VAL A 16 8.13 8.97 22.37
C VAL A 16 9.56 9.49 22.43
N GLY A 17 10.21 9.64 21.29
CA GLY A 17 11.57 10.13 21.22
C GLY A 17 12.11 10.19 19.81
N GLY A 18 13.30 10.69 19.69
CA GLY A 18 14.05 10.79 18.44
C GLY A 18 15.28 11.65 18.64
N GLU A 19 16.14 11.66 17.67
CA GLU A 19 17.38 12.43 17.64
C GLU A 19 17.66 12.89 16.22
N THR A 20 18.35 14.02 16.07
CA THR A 20 18.96 14.47 14.84
C THR A 20 20.47 14.52 15.07
N ALA A 21 21.22 13.85 14.20
CA ALA A 21 22.68 13.83 14.30
C ALA A 21 23.29 14.26 12.96
N GLU A 22 24.31 15.11 13.03
CA GLU A 22 25.20 15.34 11.89
C GLU A 22 26.18 14.20 11.78
N MET A 23 26.40 13.71 10.55
CA MET A 23 27.30 12.59 10.28
C MET A 23 28.35 12.96 9.23
N PRO A 24 29.30 13.86 9.56
CA PRO A 24 30.33 14.32 8.63
C PRO A 24 31.17 13.15 8.10
N GLY A 25 31.36 13.12 6.79
CA GLY A 25 32.10 12.05 6.11
C GLY A 25 31.35 10.74 5.92
N PHE A 26 30.12 10.62 6.42
CA PHE A 26 29.23 9.48 6.18
C PHE A 26 28.19 9.81 5.11
N TYR A 27 27.52 10.95 5.23
CA TYR A 27 26.63 11.49 4.21
C TYR A 27 27.26 12.71 3.52
N PRO A 28 26.98 12.92 2.21
CA PRO A 28 27.20 14.21 1.56
C PRO A 28 26.42 15.32 2.27
N GLU A 29 26.89 16.58 2.14
CA GLU A 29 26.30 17.73 2.84
C GLU A 29 24.81 17.95 2.54
N ASP A 30 24.36 17.60 1.32
CA ASP A 30 22.98 17.79 0.85
C ASP A 30 22.10 16.54 1.03
N GLU A 31 22.62 15.47 1.64
CA GLU A 31 21.87 14.24 1.84
C GLU A 31 21.51 14.03 3.30
N TYR A 32 20.36 13.38 3.51
CA TYR A 32 19.91 12.97 4.83
C TYR A 32 19.10 11.67 4.74
N ASP A 33 19.03 10.99 5.84
CA ASP A 33 18.22 9.78 6.00
C ASP A 33 17.23 9.94 7.13
N LEU A 34 16.11 9.21 7.03
CA LEU A 34 15.10 9.13 8.07
C LEU A 34 14.96 7.67 8.49
N ALA A 35 15.19 7.40 9.77
CA ALA A 35 14.96 6.09 10.35
C ALA A 35 13.85 6.15 11.39
N GLY A 36 12.93 5.19 11.36
CA GLY A 36 11.87 5.05 12.34
C GLY A 36 11.96 3.68 13.02
N PHE A 37 11.74 3.68 14.33
CA PHE A 37 11.63 2.46 15.11
C PHE A 37 10.31 2.49 15.89
N SER A 38 9.45 1.49 15.66
CA SER A 38 8.16 1.42 16.34
C SER A 38 8.08 0.17 17.22
N VAL A 39 7.54 0.36 18.42
CA VAL A 39 7.27 -0.70 19.39
C VAL A 39 5.79 -0.71 19.67
N GLY A 40 5.17 -1.88 19.64
CA GLY A 40 3.77 -2.09 19.97
C GLY A 40 3.58 -3.32 20.83
N VAL A 41 2.43 -3.40 21.46
CA VAL A 41 1.98 -4.56 22.23
C VAL A 41 0.63 -4.99 21.69
N GLY A 42 0.47 -6.28 21.42
CA GLY A 42 -0.79 -6.86 20.95
C GLY A 42 -1.12 -8.15 21.68
N GLU A 43 -2.41 -8.45 21.79
CA GLU A 43 -2.88 -9.74 22.27
C GLU A 43 -2.57 -10.82 21.24
N LYS A 44 -1.91 -11.91 21.66
CA LYS A 44 -1.54 -13.01 20.76
C LYS A 44 -2.74 -13.61 20.01
N SER A 45 -3.90 -13.69 20.68
CA SER A 45 -5.14 -14.21 20.09
C SER A 45 -5.75 -13.32 19.00
N LYS A 46 -5.32 -12.04 18.92
CA LYS A 46 -5.80 -11.07 17.93
C LYS A 46 -4.82 -10.88 16.75
N LEU A 47 -3.69 -11.56 16.76
CA LEU A 47 -2.73 -11.47 15.66
C LEU A 47 -3.33 -12.03 14.37
N VAL A 48 -3.10 -11.31 13.27
CA VAL A 48 -3.46 -11.76 11.93
C VAL A 48 -2.23 -12.45 11.34
N SER A 49 -2.24 -13.79 11.34
CA SER A 49 -1.10 -14.62 10.89
C SER A 49 -1.31 -15.26 9.51
N GLY A 50 -2.53 -15.19 8.98
CA GLY A 50 -2.91 -15.91 7.78
C GLY A 50 -3.33 -17.38 8.04
N GLU A 51 -3.25 -17.88 9.27
CA GLU A 51 -3.60 -19.27 9.60
C GLU A 51 -5.10 -19.58 9.45
N GLU A 52 -5.94 -18.54 9.53
CA GLU A 52 -7.40 -18.68 9.38
C GLU A 52 -7.86 -18.52 7.92
N LEU A 53 -6.94 -18.30 6.98
CA LEU A 53 -7.27 -18.12 5.56
C LEU A 53 -7.91 -19.37 4.99
N GLN A 54 -8.98 -19.20 4.23
CA GLN A 54 -9.75 -20.29 3.64
C GLN A 54 -10.06 -20.03 2.16
N ALA A 55 -10.22 -21.10 1.40
CA ALA A 55 -10.78 -21.00 0.05
C ALA A 55 -12.21 -20.47 0.12
N GLY A 56 -12.51 -19.48 -0.69
CA GLY A 56 -13.79 -18.77 -0.67
C GLY A 56 -13.75 -17.43 0.07
N ASP A 57 -12.70 -17.16 0.86
CA ASP A 57 -12.53 -15.84 1.47
C ASP A 57 -12.55 -14.73 0.41
N ALA A 58 -13.25 -13.65 0.72
CA ALA A 58 -13.27 -12.47 -0.13
C ALA A 58 -11.99 -11.64 0.07
N LEU A 59 -11.48 -11.10 -1.03
CA LEU A 59 -10.39 -10.15 -1.03
C LEU A 59 -10.93 -8.73 -1.16
N ILE A 60 -10.66 -7.91 -0.16
CA ILE A 60 -11.01 -6.49 -0.14
C ILE A 60 -9.77 -5.69 -0.46
N GLY A 61 -9.84 -4.86 -1.50
CA GLY A 61 -8.85 -3.85 -1.80
C GLY A 61 -9.16 -2.55 -1.10
N VAL A 62 -8.13 -1.85 -0.64
CA VAL A 62 -8.22 -0.48 -0.13
C VAL A 62 -7.32 0.42 -0.98
N ALA A 63 -7.85 1.56 -1.43
CA ALA A 63 -7.14 2.45 -2.33
C ALA A 63 -5.85 2.99 -1.74
N SER A 64 -4.82 3.14 -2.56
CA SER A 64 -3.63 3.92 -2.23
C SER A 64 -3.85 5.41 -2.44
N SER A 65 -2.98 6.25 -1.86
CA SER A 65 -2.95 7.69 -2.14
C SER A 65 -2.22 8.04 -3.44
N GLY A 66 -1.43 7.13 -3.99
CA GLY A 66 -0.57 7.28 -5.15
C GLY A 66 0.55 6.25 -5.14
N VAL A 67 1.74 6.64 -5.55
CA VAL A 67 2.92 5.75 -5.61
C VAL A 67 3.33 5.24 -4.23
N HIS A 68 2.93 5.94 -3.17
CA HIS A 68 3.42 5.72 -1.82
C HIS A 68 4.93 5.98 -1.73
N SER A 69 5.70 5.07 -1.13
CA SER A 69 7.15 5.24 -0.93
C SER A 69 7.98 4.18 -1.65
N ASN A 70 7.42 3.56 -2.70
CA ASN A 70 8.07 2.45 -3.41
C ASN A 70 8.19 2.72 -4.90
N GLY A 71 9.20 2.11 -5.54
CA GLY A 71 9.43 2.21 -6.98
C GLY A 71 10.05 3.53 -7.44
N PHE A 72 10.53 4.40 -6.54
CA PHE A 72 11.06 5.72 -6.89
C PHE A 72 12.34 5.69 -7.73
N SER A 73 13.14 4.63 -7.68
CA SER A 73 14.28 4.48 -8.59
C SER A 73 13.81 4.43 -10.05
N LEU A 74 12.73 3.69 -10.31
CA LEU A 74 12.11 3.62 -11.63
C LEU A 74 11.43 4.94 -12.01
N VAL A 75 10.68 5.56 -11.08
CA VAL A 75 10.05 6.87 -11.27
C VAL A 75 11.07 7.94 -11.69
N ARG A 76 12.20 8.02 -10.96
CA ARG A 76 13.29 8.96 -11.29
C ARG A 76 13.85 8.73 -12.69
N LYS A 77 14.03 7.48 -13.08
CA LYS A 77 14.53 7.11 -14.40
C LYS A 77 13.52 7.46 -15.51
N VAL A 78 12.25 7.12 -15.32
CA VAL A 78 11.18 7.36 -16.31
C VAL A 78 11.00 8.84 -16.58
N PHE A 79 10.88 9.64 -15.53
CA PHE A 79 10.58 11.07 -15.65
C PHE A 79 11.84 11.95 -15.82
N ASN A 80 13.05 11.36 -15.74
CA ASN A 80 14.29 12.12 -15.75
C ASN A 80 14.23 13.32 -14.78
N ILE A 81 14.01 13.03 -13.49
CA ILE A 81 13.63 14.00 -12.46
C ILE A 81 14.63 15.15 -12.38
N SER A 82 14.12 16.38 -12.50
CA SER A 82 14.81 17.65 -12.24
C SER A 82 13.82 18.61 -11.56
N SER A 83 14.33 19.71 -11.00
CA SER A 83 13.48 20.72 -10.38
C SER A 83 12.42 21.25 -11.36
N ASP A 84 12.80 21.52 -12.60
CA ASP A 84 11.88 21.98 -13.63
C ASP A 84 10.83 20.92 -13.99
N ARG A 85 11.26 19.65 -14.13
CA ARG A 85 10.35 18.55 -14.45
C ARG A 85 9.30 18.34 -13.35
N LEU A 86 9.67 18.50 -12.09
CA LEU A 86 8.75 18.36 -10.95
C LEU A 86 7.67 19.46 -10.92
N GLN A 87 7.96 20.64 -11.48
CA GLN A 87 7.00 21.76 -11.55
C GLN A 87 6.03 21.68 -12.74
N VAL A 88 6.27 20.76 -13.69
CA VAL A 88 5.40 20.60 -14.86
C VAL A 88 4.00 20.20 -14.41
N GLN A 89 3.01 21.01 -14.82
CA GLN A 89 1.61 20.65 -14.64
C GLN A 89 1.23 19.51 -15.56
N VAL A 90 0.65 18.46 -15.01
CA VAL A 90 0.23 17.26 -15.75
C VAL A 90 -1.30 17.23 -15.77
N PRO A 91 -1.92 17.46 -16.94
CA PRO A 91 -3.38 17.56 -17.04
C PRO A 91 -4.11 16.32 -16.49
N GLU A 92 -3.58 15.12 -16.73
CA GLU A 92 -4.14 13.85 -16.29
C GLU A 92 -4.13 13.70 -14.76
N LEU A 93 -3.23 14.40 -14.07
CA LEU A 93 -3.09 14.40 -12.61
C LEU A 93 -3.85 15.57 -11.97
N GLY A 94 -4.15 16.63 -12.72
CA GLY A 94 -4.75 17.87 -12.21
C GLY A 94 -3.84 18.68 -11.28
N LYS A 95 -2.54 18.36 -11.25
CA LYS A 95 -1.51 19.01 -10.42
C LYS A 95 -0.13 18.82 -11.04
N SER A 96 0.91 19.38 -10.43
CA SER A 96 2.28 19.17 -10.90
C SER A 96 2.74 17.74 -10.61
N LEU A 97 3.74 17.28 -11.39
CA LEU A 97 4.35 15.98 -11.17
C LEU A 97 4.94 15.87 -9.75
N GLY A 98 5.58 16.93 -9.26
CA GLY A 98 6.15 16.97 -7.91
C GLY A 98 5.09 16.82 -6.82
N GLU A 99 3.97 17.53 -6.93
CA GLU A 99 2.85 17.42 -5.97
C GLU A 99 2.28 15.99 -5.93
N GLU A 100 2.16 15.34 -7.08
CA GLU A 100 1.71 13.95 -7.14
C GLU A 100 2.72 13.00 -6.46
N LEU A 101 3.99 13.11 -6.83
CA LEU A 101 5.05 12.24 -6.30
C LEU A 101 5.36 12.46 -4.81
N LEU A 102 5.05 13.65 -4.29
CA LEU A 102 5.18 13.97 -2.86
C LEU A 102 3.91 13.62 -2.05
N THR A 103 2.88 13.08 -2.67
CA THR A 103 1.69 12.63 -1.94
C THR A 103 2.09 11.56 -0.92
N PRO A 104 1.86 11.78 0.40
CA PRO A 104 2.29 10.85 1.44
C PRO A 104 1.64 9.48 1.31
N THR A 105 2.36 8.45 1.74
CA THR A 105 1.80 7.10 1.90
C THR A 105 0.56 7.14 2.79
N ARG A 106 -0.54 6.53 2.35
CA ARG A 106 -1.78 6.43 3.13
C ARG A 106 -1.54 5.64 4.42
N ILE A 107 -1.97 6.20 5.54
CA ILE A 107 -1.89 5.54 6.86
C ILE A 107 -3.20 4.80 7.12
N TYR A 108 -3.14 3.47 7.13
CA TYR A 108 -4.31 2.59 7.25
C TYR A 108 -4.60 2.12 8.68
N VAL A 109 -3.84 2.58 9.67
CA VAL A 109 -3.87 2.03 11.03
C VAL A 109 -5.27 2.11 11.64
N LYS A 110 -5.85 3.31 11.74
CA LYS A 110 -7.18 3.49 12.37
C LYS A 110 -8.30 2.77 11.61
N PRO A 111 -8.40 2.87 10.27
CA PRO A 111 -9.39 2.11 9.51
C PRO A 111 -9.28 0.60 9.68
N LEU A 112 -8.04 0.08 9.70
CA LEU A 112 -7.80 -1.35 9.85
C LEU A 112 -8.15 -1.83 11.26
N LEU A 113 -7.78 -1.09 12.30
CA LEU A 113 -8.17 -1.41 13.68
C LEU A 113 -9.69 -1.39 13.84
N ALA A 114 -10.39 -0.39 13.30
CA ALA A 114 -11.86 -0.33 13.33
C ALA A 114 -12.51 -1.53 12.61
N LEU A 115 -11.92 -1.99 11.51
CA LEU A 115 -12.36 -3.23 10.85
C LEU A 115 -12.16 -4.44 11.77
N MET A 116 -10.97 -4.60 12.34
CA MET A 116 -10.61 -5.75 13.16
C MET A 116 -11.40 -5.84 14.48
N ASP A 117 -11.93 -4.73 14.96
CA ASP A 117 -12.83 -4.71 16.13
C ASP A 117 -14.20 -5.32 15.84
N SER A 118 -14.61 -5.39 14.59
CA SER A 118 -15.95 -5.81 14.16
C SER A 118 -15.96 -7.06 13.29
N VAL A 119 -14.94 -7.27 12.50
CA VAL A 119 -14.82 -8.38 11.54
C VAL A 119 -13.53 -9.13 11.77
N ARG A 120 -13.61 -10.45 11.84
CA ARG A 120 -12.40 -11.29 11.86
C ARG A 120 -11.68 -11.18 10.53
N VAL A 121 -10.46 -10.67 10.58
CA VAL A 121 -9.57 -10.54 9.42
C VAL A 121 -8.66 -11.76 9.39
N HIS A 122 -8.68 -12.50 8.27
CA HIS A 122 -7.90 -13.73 8.13
C HIS A 122 -6.47 -13.46 7.68
N ALA A 123 -6.29 -12.51 6.76
CA ALA A 123 -4.96 -12.14 6.27
C ALA A 123 -4.93 -10.69 5.75
N ILE A 124 -3.75 -10.08 5.75
CA ILE A 124 -3.53 -8.71 5.27
C ILE A 124 -2.23 -8.66 4.48
N SER A 125 -2.26 -7.97 3.36
CA SER A 125 -1.06 -7.60 2.59
C SER A 125 -1.03 -6.09 2.35
N HIS A 126 0.03 -5.43 2.77
CA HIS A 126 0.35 -4.05 2.37
C HIS A 126 1.15 -4.11 1.08
N ILE A 127 0.63 -3.51 0.02
CA ILE A 127 1.28 -3.54 -1.29
C ILE A 127 2.37 -2.46 -1.35
N THR A 128 3.60 -2.91 -1.23
CA THR A 128 4.81 -2.10 -1.20
C THR A 128 5.73 -2.43 -2.39
N GLY A 129 7.05 -2.28 -2.25
CA GLY A 129 8.01 -2.74 -3.27
C GLY A 129 7.84 -4.23 -3.57
N GLY A 130 7.94 -4.60 -4.84
CA GLY A 130 7.57 -5.94 -5.32
C GLY A 130 6.11 -6.09 -5.74
N GLY A 131 5.28 -5.04 -5.53
CA GLY A 131 3.90 -4.96 -6.03
C GLY A 131 3.01 -6.12 -5.58
N PHE A 132 2.04 -6.47 -6.39
CA PHE A 132 1.11 -7.55 -6.09
C PHE A 132 1.79 -8.93 -6.05
N TYR A 133 2.69 -9.19 -7.00
CA TYR A 133 3.30 -10.50 -7.18
C TYR A 133 4.19 -10.95 -6.02
N GLU A 134 4.81 -10.01 -5.32
CA GLU A 134 5.63 -10.35 -4.16
C GLU A 134 4.90 -10.18 -2.82
N ASN A 135 4.01 -9.18 -2.70
CA ASN A 135 3.39 -8.89 -1.39
C ASN A 135 2.19 -9.77 -1.11
N VAL A 136 1.29 -9.98 -2.08
CA VAL A 136 0.08 -10.79 -1.84
C VAL A 136 0.41 -12.22 -1.41
N PRO A 137 1.37 -12.95 -2.03
CA PRO A 137 1.70 -14.30 -1.58
C PRO A 137 2.23 -14.40 -0.15
N ARG A 138 2.77 -13.30 0.43
CA ARG A 138 3.28 -13.31 1.82
C ARG A 138 2.17 -13.52 2.86
N MET A 139 0.95 -13.12 2.55
CA MET A 139 -0.20 -13.33 3.45
C MET A 139 -0.85 -14.70 3.30
N LEU A 140 -0.48 -15.48 2.28
CA LEU A 140 -1.09 -16.76 1.95
C LEU A 140 -0.37 -17.93 2.66
N GLN A 141 -1.13 -18.95 3.02
CA GLN A 141 -0.61 -20.26 3.33
C GLN A 141 -0.40 -21.08 2.04
N ASP A 142 0.37 -22.16 2.12
CA ASP A 142 0.52 -23.09 1.01
C ASP A 142 -0.85 -23.74 0.69
N GLY A 143 -1.12 -23.96 -0.58
CA GLY A 143 -2.40 -24.49 -1.05
C GLY A 143 -3.45 -23.43 -1.39
N PHE A 144 -3.11 -22.15 -1.33
CA PHE A 144 -4.01 -21.05 -1.67
C PHE A 144 -3.44 -20.12 -2.74
N THR A 145 -4.31 -19.69 -3.64
CA THR A 145 -4.05 -18.67 -4.65
C THR A 145 -5.00 -17.49 -4.44
N ALA A 146 -4.49 -16.26 -4.44
CA ALA A 146 -5.30 -15.06 -4.47
C ALA A 146 -5.67 -14.72 -5.92
N VAL A 147 -6.95 -14.73 -6.26
CA VAL A 147 -7.44 -14.34 -7.59
C VAL A 147 -8.02 -12.94 -7.49
N ILE A 148 -7.39 -11.97 -8.15
CA ILE A 148 -7.72 -10.55 -8.08
C ILE A 148 -8.16 -10.05 -9.45
N GLU A 149 -9.33 -9.43 -9.52
CA GLU A 149 -9.91 -8.83 -10.72
C GLU A 149 -9.37 -7.40 -10.89
N LYS A 150 -8.47 -7.19 -11.85
CA LYS A 150 -7.83 -5.89 -12.11
C LYS A 150 -8.84 -4.77 -12.37
N ASN A 151 -9.96 -5.07 -12.99
CA ASN A 151 -11.01 -4.11 -13.28
C ASN A 151 -11.77 -3.61 -12.04
N LYS A 152 -11.69 -4.34 -10.93
CA LYS A 152 -12.25 -3.97 -9.62
C LYS A 152 -11.27 -3.25 -8.72
N CYS A 153 -9.97 -3.27 -9.07
CA CYS A 153 -8.95 -2.53 -8.35
C CYS A 153 -9.06 -1.02 -8.60
N PHE A 154 -8.51 -0.26 -7.68
CA PHE A 154 -8.46 1.19 -7.80
C PHE A 154 -7.45 1.61 -8.87
N LYS A 155 -7.77 2.71 -9.56
CA LYS A 155 -6.89 3.28 -10.58
C LYS A 155 -6.42 4.66 -10.16
N LYS A 156 -5.15 4.95 -10.41
CA LYS A 156 -4.56 6.27 -10.23
C LYS A 156 -3.83 6.64 -11.51
N PRO A 157 -4.10 7.82 -12.10
CA PRO A 157 -3.54 8.22 -13.40
C PRO A 157 -2.02 8.22 -13.45
N ILE A 158 -1.35 8.37 -12.31
CA ILE A 158 0.12 8.35 -12.22
C ILE A 158 0.70 7.03 -12.73
N PHE A 159 0.04 5.89 -12.52
CA PHE A 159 0.55 4.60 -12.97
C PHE A 159 0.45 4.43 -14.48
N ASP A 160 -0.62 4.93 -15.09
CA ASP A 160 -0.77 4.96 -16.55
C ASP A 160 0.31 5.87 -17.19
N LEU A 161 0.60 7.00 -16.54
CA LEU A 161 1.63 7.93 -16.97
C LEU A 161 3.04 7.29 -16.88
N ILE A 162 3.35 6.63 -15.76
CA ILE A 162 4.63 5.90 -15.58
C ILE A 162 4.78 4.81 -16.64
N ALA A 163 3.75 3.99 -16.83
CA ALA A 163 3.76 2.91 -17.83
C ALA A 163 3.99 3.45 -19.25
N LYS A 164 3.28 4.54 -19.62
CA LYS A 164 3.35 5.17 -20.93
C LYS A 164 4.72 5.81 -21.19
N GLU A 165 5.19 6.69 -20.30
CA GLU A 165 6.47 7.39 -20.48
C GLU A 165 7.66 6.44 -20.39
N GLY A 166 7.59 5.42 -19.52
CA GLY A 166 8.63 4.42 -19.36
C GLY A 166 8.55 3.25 -20.33
N ASN A 167 7.50 3.16 -21.15
CA ASN A 167 7.19 2.00 -21.99
C ASN A 167 7.32 0.68 -21.20
N ILE A 168 6.69 0.65 -19.99
CA ILE A 168 6.81 -0.45 -19.05
C ILE A 168 5.67 -1.44 -19.25
N PRO A 169 5.94 -2.74 -19.43
CA PRO A 169 4.92 -3.77 -19.53
C PRO A 169 4.02 -3.82 -18.28
N GLU A 170 2.74 -4.14 -18.46
CA GLU A 170 1.77 -4.23 -17.35
C GLU A 170 2.25 -5.12 -16.21
N ARG A 171 2.83 -6.28 -16.55
CA ARG A 171 3.35 -7.20 -15.53
C ARG A 171 4.41 -6.55 -14.64
N ASP A 172 5.32 -5.78 -15.22
CA ASP A 172 6.41 -5.11 -14.49
C ASP A 172 5.86 -3.96 -13.64
N MET A 173 4.81 -3.28 -14.09
CA MET A 173 4.08 -2.31 -13.30
C MET A 173 3.49 -2.95 -12.04
N TYR A 174 2.77 -4.08 -12.17
CA TYR A 174 2.22 -4.82 -11.02
C TYR A 174 3.27 -5.52 -10.15
N ASN A 175 4.49 -5.69 -10.66
CA ASN A 175 5.63 -6.20 -9.89
C ASN A 175 6.41 -5.10 -9.16
N THR A 176 6.16 -3.83 -9.48
CA THR A 176 6.90 -2.70 -8.90
C THR A 176 6.02 -1.84 -8.01
N PHE A 177 4.77 -1.61 -8.40
CA PHE A 177 3.89 -0.63 -7.80
C PHE A 177 2.61 -1.24 -7.20
N ASN A 178 1.96 -0.45 -6.33
CA ASN A 178 0.66 -0.81 -5.75
C ASN A 178 -0.53 -0.65 -6.74
N MET A 179 -0.31 -0.08 -7.90
CA MET A 179 -1.28 0.12 -9.00
C MET A 179 -2.61 0.75 -8.55
N GLY A 180 -2.59 1.54 -7.47
CA GLY A 180 -3.78 2.20 -6.91
C GLY A 180 -4.43 1.46 -5.73
N THR A 181 -3.96 0.26 -5.39
CA THR A 181 -4.45 -0.54 -4.26
C THR A 181 -3.34 -0.70 -3.22
N GLY A 182 -3.48 -0.05 -2.07
CA GLY A 182 -2.44 -0.06 -1.04
C GLY A 182 -2.53 -1.23 -0.07
N LEU A 183 -3.75 -1.72 0.24
CA LEU A 183 -3.96 -2.93 1.05
C LEU A 183 -4.82 -3.94 0.31
N VAL A 184 -4.55 -5.22 0.56
CA VAL A 184 -5.43 -6.35 0.26
C VAL A 184 -5.71 -7.09 1.56
N ILE A 185 -6.99 -7.28 1.88
CA ILE A 185 -7.47 -7.84 3.14
C ILE A 185 -8.35 -9.05 2.82
N ALA A 186 -8.10 -10.20 3.45
CA ALA A 186 -8.93 -11.39 3.33
C ALA A 186 -9.85 -11.51 4.54
N VAL A 187 -11.13 -11.73 4.27
CA VAL A 187 -12.18 -11.96 5.27
C VAL A 187 -13.14 -13.05 4.79
N ASP A 188 -13.90 -13.65 5.71
CA ASP A 188 -15.01 -14.53 5.33
C ASP A 188 -15.94 -13.84 4.32
N ALA A 189 -16.31 -14.54 3.25
CA ALA A 189 -17.12 -13.97 2.16
C ALA A 189 -18.45 -13.40 2.65
N THR A 190 -19.04 -13.98 3.69
CA THR A 190 -20.32 -13.50 4.28
C THR A 190 -20.16 -12.16 5.02
N LYS A 191 -18.92 -11.77 5.32
CA LYS A 191 -18.56 -10.53 6.01
C LYS A 191 -18.00 -9.45 5.08
N ALA A 192 -17.83 -9.75 3.79
CA ALA A 192 -17.16 -8.86 2.84
C ALA A 192 -17.86 -7.50 2.72
N ASP A 193 -19.18 -7.47 2.55
CA ASP A 193 -19.93 -6.21 2.43
C ASP A 193 -19.89 -5.39 3.72
N GLU A 194 -19.92 -6.05 4.89
CA GLU A 194 -19.79 -5.41 6.19
C GLU A 194 -18.39 -4.78 6.33
N ALA A 195 -17.34 -5.51 5.96
CA ALA A 195 -15.97 -5.04 6.01
C ALA A 195 -15.72 -3.83 5.08
N VAL A 196 -16.23 -3.88 3.85
CA VAL A 196 -16.18 -2.74 2.92
C VAL A 196 -16.89 -1.52 3.52
N ARG A 197 -18.08 -1.69 4.09
CA ARG A 197 -18.83 -0.59 4.70
C ARG A 197 -18.08 0.04 5.87
N ILE A 198 -17.45 -0.76 6.74
CA ILE A 198 -16.66 -0.24 7.88
C ILE A 198 -15.47 0.59 7.38
N LEU A 199 -14.71 0.09 6.40
CA LEU A 199 -13.59 0.81 5.81
C LEU A 199 -14.04 2.12 5.16
N GLN A 200 -15.17 2.11 4.44
CA GLN A 200 -15.73 3.32 3.84
C GLN A 200 -16.21 4.33 4.89
N GLN A 201 -16.80 3.89 5.97
CA GLN A 201 -17.18 4.76 7.10
C GLN A 201 -15.96 5.36 7.82
N ALA A 202 -14.84 4.65 7.80
CA ALA A 202 -13.56 5.14 8.30
C ALA A 202 -12.82 6.07 7.31
N GLY A 203 -13.43 6.40 6.16
CA GLY A 203 -12.91 7.35 5.17
C GLY A 203 -12.02 6.71 4.10
N GLU A 204 -12.03 5.38 3.97
CA GLU A 204 -11.29 4.69 2.93
C GLU A 204 -12.15 4.42 1.69
N GLN A 205 -11.50 4.37 0.52
CA GLN A 205 -12.10 3.77 -0.66
C GLN A 205 -11.78 2.27 -0.60
N ALA A 206 -12.80 1.44 -0.42
CA ALA A 206 -12.68 0.00 -0.32
C ALA A 206 -13.69 -0.71 -1.21
N ALA A 207 -13.31 -1.84 -1.78
CA ALA A 207 -14.15 -2.68 -2.63
C ALA A 207 -13.72 -4.15 -2.56
N ILE A 208 -14.64 -5.06 -2.86
CA ILE A 208 -14.31 -6.48 -3.08
C ILE A 208 -13.64 -6.57 -4.44
N ILE A 209 -12.38 -7.01 -4.46
CA ILE A 209 -11.53 -7.07 -5.65
C ILE A 209 -11.21 -8.50 -6.10
N GLY A 210 -11.63 -9.52 -5.36
CA GLY A 210 -11.32 -10.90 -5.68
C GLY A 210 -11.68 -11.87 -4.59
N GLN A 211 -11.06 -13.05 -4.65
CA GLN A 211 -11.28 -14.14 -3.69
C GLN A 211 -10.06 -15.04 -3.56
N ILE A 212 -10.01 -15.80 -2.47
CA ILE A 212 -9.04 -16.87 -2.27
C ILE A 212 -9.58 -18.16 -2.91
N LYS A 213 -8.73 -18.86 -3.65
CA LYS A 213 -9.02 -20.19 -4.21
C LYS A 213 -8.00 -21.21 -3.71
N SER A 214 -8.39 -22.49 -3.69
CA SER A 214 -7.43 -23.58 -3.57
C SER A 214 -6.55 -23.63 -4.82
N GLY A 215 -5.24 -23.75 -4.65
CA GLY A 215 -4.29 -23.75 -5.75
C GLY A 215 -2.85 -23.64 -5.27
N GLU A 216 -1.94 -23.44 -6.20
CA GLU A 216 -0.55 -23.15 -5.88
C GLU A 216 -0.45 -21.76 -5.22
N LYS A 217 0.45 -21.64 -4.24
CA LYS A 217 0.66 -20.37 -3.53
C LYS A 217 1.10 -19.27 -4.49
N GLY A 218 0.26 -18.24 -4.63
CA GLY A 218 0.55 -17.18 -5.59
C GLY A 218 -0.59 -16.18 -5.73
N VAL A 219 -0.46 -15.29 -6.70
CA VAL A 219 -1.49 -14.33 -7.09
C VAL A 219 -1.77 -14.41 -8.59
N GLU A 220 -3.04 -14.49 -8.94
CA GLU A 220 -3.53 -14.38 -10.31
C GLU A 220 -4.24 -13.04 -10.47
N LEU A 221 -3.80 -12.24 -11.43
CA LEU A 221 -4.43 -10.97 -11.83
C LEU A 221 -5.23 -11.20 -13.11
N VAL A 222 -6.54 -11.17 -13.02
CA VAL A 222 -7.48 -11.44 -14.13
C VAL A 222 -8.21 -10.19 -14.59
#